data_5b4ae443c66441eef07b7b3a75c9433a
#
_entry.id   5b4ae443c66441eef07b7b3a75c9433a
#
_cell.length_a   1.000
_cell.length_b   1.000
_cell.length_c   1.000
_cell.angle_alpha   90.00
_cell.angle_beta   90.00
_cell.angle_gamma   90.00
#
_symmetry.space_group_name_H-M   'P 1'
#
loop_
_entity.id
_entity.type
_entity.pdbx_description
1 polymer ?
#
loop_
_entity_poly.entity_id
_entity_poly.type
_entity_poly.pdbx_seq_one_letter_code
_entity_poly.pdbx_strand_id
1 'polypeptide(L)'
;MGLYASGEDYLEAILVLQKKKGMVRSADVARHLEVSKPSVCHAVATLKKGGFLLMDGDHFLHLTDLGREVAEDTYEKHRFFTEMLVAAGVDLVIAERNACRIEHVISKETFERLKAARKLSEKAVIIQMPRSTFAPCGKSAIVWKHLLNDLSS
;
A
#
# COMPACT_ATOMS: atom_id res chain seq x y z
N MET A 1 -0.49 -20.73 8.73
CA MET A 1 0.67 -19.87 8.43
C MET A 1 0.30 -18.47 8.01
N GLY A 2 -0.96 -18.11 7.99
CA GLY A 2 -1.43 -16.80 7.54
C GLY A 2 -1.54 -15.71 8.62
N LEU A 3 -1.18 -15.99 9.88
CA LEU A 3 -1.42 -15.03 10.97
C LEU A 3 -0.54 -13.77 10.86
N TYR A 4 0.66 -13.89 10.36
CA TYR A 4 1.57 -12.75 10.23
C TYR A 4 1.22 -11.86 9.03
N ALA A 5 0.94 -12.45 7.88
CA ALA A 5 0.46 -11.72 6.72
C ALA A 5 -0.86 -10.98 7.03
N SER A 6 -1.80 -11.67 7.68
CA SER A 6 -3.05 -11.03 8.13
C SER A 6 -2.83 -9.87 9.11
N GLY A 7 -1.80 -9.91 9.97
CA GLY A 7 -1.48 -8.81 10.89
C GLY A 7 -1.07 -7.55 10.14
N GLU A 8 -0.20 -7.68 9.14
CA GLU A 8 0.23 -6.59 8.27
C GLU A 8 -0.93 -6.03 7.45
N ASP A 9 -1.77 -6.90 6.86
CA ASP A 9 -2.99 -6.50 6.14
C ASP A 9 -3.94 -5.67 7.01
N TYR A 10 -4.12 -6.05 8.27
CA TYR A 10 -4.96 -5.29 9.20
C TYR A 10 -4.37 -3.91 9.52
N LEU A 11 -3.06 -3.81 9.74
CA LEU A 11 -2.39 -2.54 10.00
C LEU A 11 -2.43 -1.63 8.76
N GLU A 12 -2.21 -2.16 7.58
CA GLU A 12 -2.34 -1.44 6.30
C GLU A 12 -3.77 -0.94 6.10
N ALA A 13 -4.78 -1.80 6.29
CA ALA A 13 -6.18 -1.41 6.16
C ALA A 13 -6.56 -0.27 7.12
N ILE A 14 -6.09 -0.31 8.37
CA ILE A 14 -6.30 0.76 9.34
C ILE A 14 -5.65 2.05 8.85
N LEU A 15 -4.40 2.01 8.37
CA LEU A 15 -3.69 3.16 7.82
C LEU A 15 -4.45 3.79 6.64
N VAL A 16 -4.86 2.98 5.67
CA VAL A 16 -5.61 3.42 4.49
C VAL A 16 -6.94 4.04 4.89
N LEU A 17 -7.67 3.41 5.81
CA LEU A 17 -8.94 3.93 6.31
C LEU A 17 -8.76 5.24 7.10
N GLN A 18 -7.71 5.35 7.92
CA GLN A 18 -7.39 6.60 8.64
C GLN A 18 -7.10 7.75 7.68
N LYS A 19 -6.35 7.51 6.61
CA LYS A 19 -6.10 8.51 5.55
C LYS A 19 -7.38 8.95 4.84
N LYS A 20 -8.36 8.05 4.67
CA LYS A 20 -9.62 8.33 3.96
C LYS A 20 -10.67 9.03 4.81
N LYS A 21 -10.83 8.61 6.06
CA LYS A 21 -11.96 9.03 6.91
C LYS A 21 -11.57 9.54 8.30
N GLY A 22 -10.31 9.47 8.67
CA GLY A 22 -9.76 9.89 9.96
C GLY A 22 -9.96 8.83 11.05
N MET A 23 -11.16 8.66 11.56
CA MET A 23 -11.44 7.75 12.68
C MET A 23 -11.90 6.37 12.18
N VAL A 24 -11.31 5.30 12.71
CA VAL A 24 -11.52 3.92 12.24
C VAL A 24 -11.93 3.01 13.39
N ARG A 25 -12.97 2.23 13.19
CA ARG A 25 -13.43 1.17 14.11
C ARG A 25 -13.23 -0.21 13.49
N SER A 26 -13.26 -1.24 14.32
CA SER A 26 -13.14 -2.64 13.86
C SER A 26 -14.16 -3.01 12.79
N ALA A 27 -15.39 -2.44 12.85
CA ALA A 27 -16.40 -2.67 11.83
C ALA A 27 -16.03 -2.10 10.44
N ASP A 28 -15.27 -1.02 10.40
CA ASP A 28 -14.77 -0.43 9.13
C ASP A 28 -13.73 -1.33 8.51
N VAL A 29 -12.83 -1.87 9.34
CA VAL A 29 -11.79 -2.81 8.91
C VAL A 29 -12.42 -4.10 8.39
N ALA A 30 -13.43 -4.65 9.09
CA ALA A 30 -14.16 -5.84 8.67
C ALA A 30 -14.76 -5.66 7.26
N ARG A 31 -15.37 -4.51 7.03
CA ARG A 31 -15.99 -4.17 5.73
C ARG A 31 -14.93 -3.97 4.65
N HIS A 32 -13.81 -3.32 4.97
CA HIS A 32 -12.75 -3.03 4.01
C HIS A 32 -12.03 -4.29 3.55
N LEU A 33 -11.73 -5.20 4.47
CA LEU A 33 -11.04 -6.47 4.18
C LEU A 33 -11.99 -7.61 3.81
N GLU A 34 -13.31 -7.38 3.85
CA GLU A 34 -14.34 -8.41 3.57
C GLU A 34 -14.21 -9.64 4.48
N VAL A 35 -13.82 -9.41 5.74
CA VAL A 35 -13.67 -10.47 6.75
C VAL A 35 -14.73 -10.39 7.85
N SER A 36 -14.88 -11.46 8.61
CA SER A 36 -15.83 -11.51 9.70
C SER A 36 -15.44 -10.60 10.88
N LYS A 37 -16.43 -10.05 11.60
CA LYS A 37 -16.18 -9.27 12.82
C LYS A 37 -15.36 -10.04 13.86
N PRO A 38 -15.62 -11.33 14.17
CA PRO A 38 -14.78 -12.10 15.08
C PRO A 38 -13.31 -12.16 14.66
N SER A 39 -13.02 -12.30 13.34
CA SER A 39 -11.66 -12.29 12.82
C SER A 39 -10.96 -10.97 13.11
N VAL A 40 -11.65 -9.84 12.87
CA VAL A 40 -11.10 -8.52 13.20
C VAL A 40 -10.88 -8.35 14.70
N CYS A 41 -11.82 -8.75 15.53
CA CYS A 41 -11.69 -8.66 16.99
C CYS A 41 -10.47 -9.45 17.49
N HIS A 42 -10.24 -10.64 16.94
CA HIS A 42 -9.07 -11.46 17.27
C HIS A 42 -7.76 -10.78 16.81
N ALA A 43 -7.72 -10.30 15.58
CA ALA A 43 -6.55 -9.59 15.04
C ALA A 43 -6.24 -8.31 15.85
N VAL A 44 -7.24 -7.50 16.16
CA VAL A 44 -7.10 -6.28 16.98
C VAL A 44 -6.57 -6.64 18.38
N ALA A 45 -7.08 -7.68 19.02
CA ALA A 45 -6.58 -8.13 20.33
C ALA A 45 -5.10 -8.54 20.25
N THR A 46 -4.72 -9.29 19.22
CA THR A 46 -3.34 -9.73 19.00
C THR A 46 -2.40 -8.54 18.72
N LEU A 47 -2.80 -7.61 17.86
CA LEU A 47 -2.02 -6.42 17.51
C LEU A 47 -1.88 -5.46 18.69
N LYS A 48 -2.92 -5.33 19.53
CA LYS A 48 -2.83 -4.57 20.79
C LYS A 48 -1.82 -5.21 21.75
N LYS A 49 -1.89 -6.53 21.93
CA LYS A 49 -0.93 -7.26 22.77
C LYS A 49 0.51 -7.14 22.25
N GLY A 50 0.68 -7.09 20.94
CA GLY A 50 1.99 -6.89 20.30
C GLY A 50 2.49 -5.44 20.34
N GLY A 51 1.71 -4.48 20.81
CA GLY A 51 2.10 -3.06 20.86
C GLY A 51 2.02 -2.31 19.54
N PHE A 52 1.35 -2.87 18.54
CA PHE A 52 1.17 -2.24 17.21
C PHE A 52 -0.06 -1.33 17.14
N LEU A 53 -1.03 -1.54 18.04
CA LEU A 53 -2.34 -0.92 17.98
C LEU A 53 -2.83 -0.55 19.37
N LEU A 54 -3.50 0.60 19.46
CA LEU A 54 -4.27 1.03 20.64
C LEU A 54 -5.74 1.15 20.25
N MET A 55 -6.61 1.05 21.24
CA MET A 55 -8.05 1.31 21.10
C MET A 55 -8.47 2.20 22.26
N ASP A 56 -9.11 3.31 21.93
CA ASP A 56 -9.61 4.26 22.94
C ASP A 56 -10.95 3.84 23.55
N GLY A 57 -11.47 4.68 24.45
CA GLY A 57 -12.74 4.43 25.15
C GLY A 57 -13.96 4.42 24.23
N ASP A 58 -13.88 5.05 23.08
CA ASP A 58 -14.93 5.09 22.04
C ASP A 58 -14.76 4.03 20.97
N HIS A 59 -13.87 3.07 21.21
CA HIS A 59 -13.54 1.95 20.31
C HIS A 59 -12.92 2.34 18.97
N PHE A 60 -12.27 3.51 18.88
CA PHE A 60 -11.46 3.85 17.72
C PHE A 60 -10.09 3.23 17.80
N LEU A 61 -9.59 2.80 16.65
CA LEU A 61 -8.30 2.16 16.49
C LEU A 61 -7.22 3.19 16.17
N HIS A 62 -6.11 3.13 16.89
CA HIS A 62 -4.96 4.02 16.71
C HIS A 62 -3.71 3.19 16.51
N LEU A 63 -3.01 3.44 15.41
CA LEU A 63 -1.70 2.85 15.17
C LEU A 63 -0.68 3.46 16.15
N THR A 64 0.10 2.62 16.80
CA THR A 64 1.32 3.08 17.50
C THR A 64 2.39 3.46 16.48
N ASP A 65 3.50 4.05 16.91
CA ASP A 65 4.62 4.35 16.01
C ASP A 65 5.13 3.07 15.33
N LEU A 66 5.24 1.97 16.09
CA LEU A 66 5.60 0.66 15.56
C LEU A 66 4.56 0.12 14.56
N GLY A 67 3.28 0.23 14.89
CA GLY A 67 2.19 -0.19 14.01
C GLY A 67 2.14 0.63 12.72
N ARG A 68 2.41 1.92 12.83
CA ARG A 68 2.48 2.82 11.68
C ARG A 68 3.64 2.50 10.76
N GLU A 69 4.83 2.25 11.31
CA GLU A 69 6.01 1.85 10.53
C GLU A 69 5.73 0.59 9.70
N VAL A 70 5.16 -0.44 10.32
CA VAL A 70 4.79 -1.68 9.61
C VAL A 70 3.73 -1.43 8.55
N ALA A 71 2.69 -0.66 8.87
CA ALA A 71 1.62 -0.35 7.94
C ALA A 71 2.11 0.45 6.72
N GLU A 72 3.00 1.41 6.93
CA GLU A 72 3.57 2.24 5.87
C GLU A 72 4.51 1.43 4.97
N ASP A 73 5.35 0.55 5.53
CA ASP A 73 6.23 -0.35 4.77
C ASP A 73 5.41 -1.31 3.89
N THR A 74 4.36 -1.91 4.44
CA THR A 74 3.44 -2.79 3.70
C THR A 74 2.74 -2.03 2.58
N TYR A 75 2.18 -0.86 2.88
CA TYR A 75 1.49 -0.01 1.92
C TYR A 75 2.41 0.48 0.78
N GLU A 76 3.67 0.84 1.09
CA GLU A 76 4.66 1.23 0.08
C GLU A 76 4.96 0.07 -0.88
N LYS A 77 5.15 -1.14 -0.35
CA LYS A 77 5.37 -2.35 -1.15
C LYS A 77 4.15 -2.66 -2.03
N HIS A 78 2.95 -2.62 -1.45
CA HIS A 78 1.71 -2.85 -2.18
C HIS A 78 1.59 -1.93 -3.40
N ARG A 79 1.74 -0.64 -3.19
CA ARG A 79 1.70 0.36 -4.27
C ARG A 79 2.76 0.11 -5.33
N PHE A 80 4.00 -0.10 -4.90
CA PHE A 80 5.12 -0.33 -5.82
C PHE A 80 4.88 -1.51 -6.74
N PHE A 81 4.45 -2.66 -6.20
CA PHE A 81 4.20 -3.86 -7.00
C PHE A 81 2.94 -3.73 -7.86
N THR A 82 1.88 -3.11 -7.35
CA THR A 82 0.69 -2.82 -8.16
C THR A 82 1.04 -1.97 -9.38
N GLU A 83 1.75 -0.87 -9.18
CA GLU A 83 2.18 0.03 -10.27
C GLU A 83 3.09 -0.68 -11.28
N MET A 84 4.03 -1.49 -10.79
CA MET A 84 4.95 -2.25 -11.64
C MET A 84 4.21 -3.28 -12.52
N LEU A 85 3.25 -4.00 -11.94
CA LEU A 85 2.46 -5.00 -12.65
C LEU A 85 1.51 -4.36 -13.67
N VAL A 86 0.87 -3.25 -13.32
CA VAL A 86 0.01 -2.49 -14.24
C VAL A 86 0.85 -1.92 -15.40
N ALA A 87 2.04 -1.40 -15.14
CA ALA A 87 2.96 -0.93 -16.17
C ALA A 87 3.42 -2.07 -17.11
N ALA A 88 3.49 -3.31 -16.62
CA ALA A 88 3.75 -4.50 -17.41
C ALA A 88 2.52 -5.01 -18.21
N GLY A 89 1.37 -4.33 -18.13
CA GLY A 89 0.16 -4.68 -18.84
C GLY A 89 -0.78 -5.64 -18.09
N VAL A 90 -0.55 -5.88 -16.81
CA VAL A 90 -1.45 -6.70 -15.97
C VAL A 90 -2.69 -5.88 -15.61
N ASP A 91 -3.87 -6.50 -15.68
CA ASP A 91 -5.12 -5.89 -15.22
C ASP A 91 -5.02 -5.43 -13.75
N LEU A 92 -5.59 -4.27 -13.43
CA LEU A 92 -5.48 -3.65 -12.11
C LEU A 92 -5.93 -4.57 -10.97
N VAL A 93 -7.06 -5.28 -11.13
CA VAL A 93 -7.59 -6.17 -10.08
C VAL A 93 -6.64 -7.35 -9.84
N ILE A 94 -6.05 -7.88 -10.92
CA ILE A 94 -5.05 -8.94 -10.83
C ILE A 94 -3.75 -8.41 -10.23
N ALA A 95 -3.34 -7.21 -10.61
CA ALA A 95 -2.13 -6.55 -10.10
C ALA A 95 -2.20 -6.31 -8.59
N GLU A 96 -3.31 -5.75 -8.08
CA GLU A 96 -3.54 -5.53 -6.65
C GLU A 96 -3.51 -6.85 -5.87
N ARG A 97 -4.18 -7.89 -6.38
CA ARG A 97 -4.17 -9.23 -5.74
C ARG A 97 -2.78 -9.84 -5.67
N ASN A 98 -1.99 -9.69 -6.73
CA ASN A 98 -0.63 -10.20 -6.77
C ASN A 98 0.31 -9.36 -5.90
N ALA A 99 0.19 -8.05 -5.91
CA ALA A 99 0.95 -7.14 -5.05
C ALA A 99 0.76 -7.50 -3.57
N CYS A 100 -0.48 -7.71 -3.12
CA CYS A 100 -0.81 -8.13 -1.76
C CYS A 100 -0.10 -9.44 -1.33
N ARG A 101 0.19 -10.34 -2.25
CA ARG A 101 0.95 -11.56 -1.95
C ARG A 101 2.46 -11.31 -1.94
N ILE A 102 2.96 -10.48 -2.84
CA ILE A 102 4.39 -10.19 -2.99
C ILE A 102 4.91 -9.40 -1.79
N GLU A 103 4.16 -8.43 -1.29
CA GLU A 103 4.56 -7.53 -0.21
C GLU A 103 4.96 -8.25 1.08
N HIS A 104 4.33 -9.40 1.36
CA HIS A 104 4.60 -10.19 2.56
C HIS A 104 5.78 -11.16 2.44
N VAL A 105 6.22 -11.47 1.24
CA VAL A 105 7.29 -12.45 1.02
C VAL A 105 8.61 -11.81 0.61
N ILE A 106 8.59 -10.55 0.20
CA ILE A 106 9.79 -9.86 -0.27
C ILE A 106 10.59 -9.27 0.90
N SER A 107 11.90 -9.50 0.90
CA SER A 107 12.77 -8.92 1.90
C SER A 107 12.93 -7.40 1.70
N LYS A 108 13.19 -6.68 2.79
CA LYS A 108 13.45 -5.23 2.74
C LYS A 108 14.64 -4.91 1.82
N GLU A 109 15.72 -5.69 1.88
CA GLU A 109 16.88 -5.50 1.01
C GLU A 109 16.52 -5.62 -0.47
N THR A 110 15.79 -6.67 -0.84
CA THR A 110 15.34 -6.88 -2.23
C THR A 110 14.45 -5.74 -2.69
N PHE A 111 13.52 -5.31 -1.84
CA PHE A 111 12.62 -4.20 -2.15
C PHE A 111 13.37 -2.89 -2.39
N GLU A 112 14.35 -2.53 -1.55
CA GLU A 112 15.18 -1.33 -1.73
C GLU A 112 15.98 -1.40 -3.03
N ARG A 113 16.52 -2.57 -3.40
CA ARG A 113 17.21 -2.76 -4.69
C ARG A 113 16.28 -2.56 -5.89
N LEU A 114 15.05 -3.06 -5.82
CA LEU A 114 14.05 -2.88 -6.87
C LEU A 114 13.65 -1.39 -7.02
N LYS A 115 13.44 -0.69 -5.90
CA LYS A 115 13.18 0.76 -5.92
C LYS A 115 14.34 1.53 -6.58
N ALA A 116 15.57 1.21 -6.23
CA ALA A 116 16.74 1.85 -6.81
C ALA A 116 16.85 1.58 -8.32
N ALA A 117 16.63 0.34 -8.77
CA ALA A 117 16.65 -0.03 -10.18
C ALA A 117 15.57 0.71 -10.99
N ARG A 118 14.35 0.83 -10.44
CA ARG A 118 13.26 1.60 -11.07
C ARG A 118 13.62 3.06 -11.26
N LYS A 119 14.17 3.72 -10.23
CA LYS A 119 14.62 5.12 -10.30
C LYS A 119 15.70 5.34 -11.36
N LEU A 120 16.62 4.38 -11.54
CA LEU A 120 17.66 4.46 -12.58
C LEU A 120 17.05 4.31 -13.98
N SER A 121 16.09 3.41 -14.16
CA SER A 121 15.40 3.23 -15.44
C SER A 121 14.60 4.47 -15.83
N GLU A 122 13.88 5.09 -14.90
CA GLU A 122 13.14 6.33 -15.13
C GLU A 122 14.08 7.49 -15.53
N LYS A 123 15.24 7.63 -14.89
CA LYS A 123 16.25 8.62 -15.25
C LYS A 123 16.87 8.35 -16.64
N ALA A 124 17.13 7.09 -16.96
CA ALA A 124 17.69 6.71 -18.28
C ALA A 124 16.71 7.02 -19.42
N VAL A 125 15.42 6.78 -19.22
CA VAL A 125 14.37 7.12 -20.21
C VAL A 125 14.29 8.63 -20.45
N ILE A 126 14.41 9.44 -19.39
CA ILE A 126 14.38 10.91 -19.52
C ILE A 126 15.61 11.43 -20.29
N ILE A 127 16.77 10.80 -20.15
CA ILE A 127 18.01 11.21 -20.84
C ILE A 127 17.99 10.80 -22.32
N GLN A 128 17.29 9.75 -22.70
CA GLN A 128 17.21 9.23 -24.06
C GLN A 128 16.05 9.79 -24.90
N MET A 129 15.15 10.59 -24.34
CA MET A 129 14.11 11.24 -25.14
C MET A 129 14.66 12.46 -25.87
N PRO A 130 14.75 12.45 -27.22
CA PRO A 130 15.07 13.64 -27.98
C PRO A 130 13.97 14.69 -27.76
N ARG A 131 14.36 15.93 -27.52
CA ARG A 131 13.46 17.07 -27.23
C ARG A 131 12.41 17.38 -28.32
N SER A 132 12.36 16.63 -29.39
CA SER A 132 11.49 16.85 -30.54
C SER A 132 10.25 15.99 -30.65
N THR A 133 9.99 15.09 -29.70
CA THR A 133 8.84 14.17 -29.79
C THR A 133 7.77 14.41 -28.72
N PHE A 134 7.52 15.67 -28.36
CA PHE A 134 6.33 16.04 -27.61
C PHE A 134 5.19 16.34 -28.59
N ALA A 135 4.68 15.30 -29.26
CA ALA A 135 3.34 15.37 -29.87
C ALA A 135 2.35 14.71 -28.91
N PRO A 136 1.29 15.41 -28.49
CA PRO A 136 0.30 14.82 -27.59
C PRO A 136 -0.58 13.86 -28.37
N CYS A 137 -0.22 12.58 -28.37
CA CYS A 137 -1.17 11.55 -28.80
C CYS A 137 -2.10 11.27 -27.62
N GLY A 138 -3.34 11.76 -27.76
CA GLY A 138 -4.36 11.65 -26.73
C GLY A 138 -4.66 10.21 -26.37
N LYS A 139 -4.71 9.95 -25.10
CA LYS A 139 -5.38 8.98 -24.22
C LYS A 139 -4.53 8.43 -23.07
N SER A 140 -3.22 8.70 -22.99
CA SER A 140 -2.36 8.26 -21.88
C SER A 140 -2.07 9.35 -20.83
N ALA A 141 -2.52 10.59 -21.06
CA ALA A 141 -2.22 11.73 -20.18
C ALA A 141 -2.99 11.72 -18.84
N ILE A 142 -4.04 10.91 -18.71
CA ILE A 142 -4.91 10.92 -17.52
C ILE A 142 -4.26 10.14 -16.36
N VAL A 143 -3.50 9.09 -16.64
CA VAL A 143 -2.85 8.27 -15.62
C VAL A 143 -1.67 9.01 -14.97
N TRP A 144 -0.94 9.82 -15.73
CA TRP A 144 0.22 10.57 -15.23
C TRP A 144 -0.14 11.80 -14.41
N LYS A 145 -1.32 12.40 -14.63
CA LYS A 145 -1.77 13.58 -13.89
C LYS A 145 -2.15 13.28 -12.44
N HIS A 146 -2.62 12.07 -12.13
CA HIS A 146 -2.89 11.65 -10.76
C HIS A 146 -1.61 11.31 -9.97
N LEU A 147 -0.57 10.82 -10.64
CA LEU A 147 0.70 10.48 -10.02
C LEU A 147 1.54 11.72 -9.62
N LEU A 148 1.41 12.83 -10.34
CA LEU A 148 2.17 14.06 -10.07
C LEU A 148 1.52 14.93 -8.97
N ASN A 149 0.23 14.81 -8.71
CA ASN A 149 -0.45 15.58 -7.66
C ASN A 149 -0.22 15.05 -6.23
N ASP A 150 0.16 13.78 -6.08
CA ASP A 150 0.45 13.18 -4.76
C ASP A 150 1.91 13.43 -4.29
N LEU A 151 2.78 13.99 -5.16
CA LEU A 151 4.17 14.29 -4.83
C LEU A 151 4.40 15.73 -4.36
N SER A 152 3.34 16.55 -4.26
CA SER A 152 3.41 17.97 -3.87
C SER A 152 2.63 18.30 -2.59
N SER A 153 2.39 17.30 -1.75
CA SER A 153 1.79 17.54 -0.43
C SER A 153 2.59 16.87 0.66
#